data_810234939f7785cf0ecb8c1c47896aa5
#
_entry.id   810234939f7785cf0ecb8c1c47896aa5
#
_cell.length_a   1.000
_cell.length_b   1.000
_cell.length_c   1.000
_cell.angle_alpha   90.00
_cell.angle_beta   90.00
_cell.angle_gamma   90.00
#
_symmetry.space_group_name_H-M   'P 1'
#
loop_
_entity.id
_entity.type
_entity.pdbx_description
1 polymer ?
#
loop_
_entity_poly.entity_id
_entity_poly.type
_entity_poly.pdbx_seq_one_letter_code
_entity_poly.pdbx_strand_id
1 'polypeptide(L)'
;LDPVLFVKTMLNAKPEEWQKEVLESLLTDNKISIKSGHGTGKSALLSWIILYWLATKIPCKIAVTANTARQLNDVLMAECKKWHRQMPDGFRNLFEFKSDKISLLGATESFATFITSRRESPESLQGYHSPNMIFVCDEASGIPDIIFQVGEGAMSTKGAKTILTGNPTRNTGYFYDSHNSMKHKWKTFTVSCHDSSHVNPDFIKHMADKYGEESNVYKIRVLGEFPATNDDSVVPMHLISEATTRDVEPSSNEVIFGLDISRFGSDRTALAKRQGNTLLEKIKTWQGKDLMETVGIVVSEYEALPYSKRPTEILIDSIGLGAGVADRLQEMNLNCQITAVNVAELPS
;
A
#
# COMPACT_ATOMS: atom_id res chain seq x y z
N LEU A 1 -32.18 0.64 4.08
CA LEU A 1 -32.61 0.55 2.68
C LEU A 1 -31.62 -0.40 1.97
N ASP A 2 -32.13 -1.29 1.13
CA ASP A 2 -31.33 -2.25 0.35
C ASP A 2 -30.55 -1.50 -0.74
N PRO A 3 -29.19 -1.60 -0.78
CA PRO A 3 -28.38 -0.91 -1.77
C PRO A 3 -28.57 -1.46 -3.18
N VAL A 4 -28.81 -2.77 -3.36
CA VAL A 4 -29.06 -3.37 -4.68
C VAL A 4 -30.40 -2.88 -5.24
N LEU A 5 -31.43 -2.82 -4.39
CA LEU A 5 -32.73 -2.29 -4.79
C LEU A 5 -32.62 -0.81 -5.16
N PHE A 6 -31.89 -0.01 -4.36
CA PHE A 6 -31.64 1.41 -4.69
C PHE A 6 -30.99 1.57 -6.08
N VAL A 7 -29.95 0.81 -6.37
CA VAL A 7 -29.25 0.89 -7.65
C VAL A 7 -30.19 0.54 -8.81
N LYS A 8 -31.02 -0.50 -8.66
CA LYS A 8 -31.95 -0.92 -9.69
C LYS A 8 -33.10 0.07 -9.91
N THR A 9 -33.68 0.61 -8.82
CA THR A 9 -34.89 1.42 -8.90
C THR A 9 -34.61 2.91 -9.04
N MET A 10 -33.58 3.42 -8.36
CA MET A 10 -33.27 4.86 -8.35
C MET A 10 -32.30 5.25 -9.44
N LEU A 11 -31.35 4.38 -9.77
CA LEU A 11 -30.34 4.66 -10.80
C LEU A 11 -30.63 3.97 -12.12
N ASN A 12 -31.70 3.16 -12.20
CA ASN A 12 -32.07 2.37 -13.37
C ASN A 12 -30.87 1.55 -13.92
N ALA A 13 -30.01 1.07 -13.02
CA ALA A 13 -28.82 0.29 -13.34
C ALA A 13 -29.06 -1.21 -13.15
N LYS A 14 -28.30 -2.01 -13.89
CA LYS A 14 -28.32 -3.48 -13.78
C LYS A 14 -26.96 -3.93 -13.25
N PRO A 15 -26.79 -4.06 -11.92
CA PRO A 15 -25.52 -4.51 -11.37
C PRO A 15 -25.24 -5.97 -11.76
N GLU A 16 -23.97 -6.24 -12.09
CA GLU A 16 -23.45 -7.60 -12.27
C GLU A 16 -23.39 -8.33 -10.93
N GLU A 17 -23.20 -9.64 -10.94
CA GLU A 17 -23.29 -10.44 -9.71
C GLU A 17 -22.28 -10.01 -8.67
N TRP A 18 -21.00 -9.83 -9.05
CA TRP A 18 -19.97 -9.35 -8.15
C TRP A 18 -20.27 -7.95 -7.56
N GLN A 19 -20.94 -7.07 -8.35
CA GLN A 19 -21.35 -5.74 -7.87
C GLN A 19 -22.48 -5.84 -6.85
N LYS A 20 -23.43 -6.78 -7.02
CA LYS A 20 -24.48 -7.04 -6.02
C LYS A 20 -23.88 -7.53 -4.71
N GLU A 21 -22.97 -8.51 -4.77
CA GLU A 21 -22.28 -9.01 -3.57
C GLU A 21 -21.53 -7.89 -2.82
N VAL A 22 -20.85 -6.98 -3.53
CA VAL A 22 -20.20 -5.82 -2.92
C VAL A 22 -21.22 -4.87 -2.29
N LEU A 23 -22.33 -4.56 -2.99
CA LEU A 23 -23.38 -3.70 -2.46
C LEU A 23 -24.03 -4.30 -1.22
N GLU A 24 -24.28 -5.59 -1.18
CA GLU A 24 -24.81 -6.30 -0.02
C GLU A 24 -23.83 -6.28 1.16
N SER A 25 -22.54 -6.45 0.90
CA SER A 25 -21.50 -6.39 1.93
C SER A 25 -21.38 -5.03 2.61
N LEU A 26 -21.89 -3.95 2.01
CA LEU A 26 -22.00 -2.64 2.68
C LEU A 26 -22.90 -2.67 3.93
N LEU A 27 -23.78 -3.64 4.06
CA LEU A 27 -24.68 -3.74 5.21
C LEU A 27 -23.99 -4.39 6.42
N THR A 28 -23.05 -5.28 6.19
CA THR A 28 -22.41 -6.13 7.21
C THR A 28 -20.96 -5.77 7.48
N ASP A 29 -20.21 -5.38 6.45
CA ASP A 29 -18.77 -5.22 6.52
C ASP A 29 -18.35 -3.74 6.57
N ASN A 30 -17.36 -3.43 7.40
CA ASN A 30 -16.83 -2.07 7.53
C ASN A 30 -15.59 -1.82 6.65
N LYS A 31 -14.90 -2.87 6.22
CA LYS A 31 -13.71 -2.79 5.38
C LYS A 31 -13.87 -3.70 4.16
N ILE A 32 -13.97 -3.10 2.99
CA ILE A 32 -14.19 -3.80 1.72
C ILE A 32 -13.05 -3.46 0.76
N SER A 33 -12.41 -4.47 0.18
CA SER A 33 -11.30 -4.28 -0.76
C SER A 33 -11.53 -5.10 -2.03
N ILE A 34 -11.48 -4.42 -3.18
CA ILE A 34 -11.83 -4.97 -4.49
C ILE A 34 -10.65 -4.80 -5.43
N LYS A 35 -9.99 -5.89 -5.78
CA LYS A 35 -9.01 -5.91 -6.85
C LYS A 35 -9.64 -6.45 -8.14
N SER A 36 -9.34 -5.83 -9.27
CA SER A 36 -9.96 -6.29 -10.52
C SER A 36 -9.12 -6.01 -11.75
N GLY A 37 -9.47 -6.69 -12.84
CA GLY A 37 -9.03 -6.35 -14.19
C GLY A 37 -9.54 -4.99 -14.67
N HIS A 38 -9.20 -4.64 -15.90
CA HIS A 38 -9.62 -3.39 -16.54
C HIS A 38 -11.07 -3.49 -17.07
N GLY A 39 -11.80 -2.35 -16.99
CA GLY A 39 -13.13 -2.26 -17.63
C GLY A 39 -14.27 -3.02 -16.94
N THR A 40 -14.04 -3.60 -15.76
CA THR A 40 -15.03 -4.43 -15.04
C THR A 40 -16.17 -3.63 -14.39
N GLY A 41 -16.18 -2.29 -14.45
CA GLY A 41 -17.26 -1.48 -13.89
C GLY A 41 -17.02 -0.96 -12.46
N LYS A 42 -15.76 -0.89 -11.98
CA LYS A 42 -15.40 -0.33 -10.64
C LYS A 42 -15.95 1.07 -10.41
N SER A 43 -15.72 1.99 -11.36
CA SER A 43 -16.13 3.40 -11.20
C SER A 43 -17.65 3.56 -11.14
N ALA A 44 -18.40 2.73 -11.90
CA ALA A 44 -19.85 2.67 -11.80
C ALA A 44 -20.29 2.24 -10.40
N LEU A 45 -19.72 1.14 -9.87
CA LEU A 45 -20.00 0.66 -8.52
C LEU A 45 -19.71 1.71 -7.46
N LEU A 46 -18.54 2.36 -7.50
CA LEU A 46 -18.21 3.42 -6.53
C LEU A 46 -19.18 4.60 -6.61
N SER A 47 -19.56 5.03 -7.81
CA SER A 47 -20.54 6.10 -7.99
C SER A 47 -21.91 5.73 -7.43
N TRP A 48 -22.36 4.48 -7.58
CA TRP A 48 -23.60 4.00 -6.97
C TRP A 48 -23.54 4.00 -5.44
N ILE A 49 -22.41 3.58 -4.88
CA ILE A 49 -22.19 3.59 -3.43
C ILE A 49 -22.23 5.02 -2.88
N ILE A 50 -21.58 5.98 -3.55
CA ILE A 50 -21.56 7.40 -3.16
C ILE A 50 -22.98 7.97 -3.18
N LEU A 51 -23.71 7.77 -4.26
CA LEU A 51 -25.08 8.27 -4.39
C LEU A 51 -26.04 7.60 -3.40
N TYR A 52 -25.93 6.29 -3.23
CA TYR A 52 -26.71 5.54 -2.23
C TYR A 52 -26.45 6.05 -0.81
N TRP A 53 -25.17 6.26 -0.45
CA TRP A 53 -24.80 6.71 0.89
C TRP A 53 -25.33 8.09 1.19
N LEU A 54 -25.18 9.03 0.25
CA LEU A 54 -25.73 10.37 0.36
C LEU A 54 -27.26 10.36 0.48
N ALA A 55 -27.95 9.53 -0.30
CA ALA A 55 -29.41 9.47 -0.31
C ALA A 55 -30.03 8.81 0.94
N THR A 56 -29.29 7.94 1.63
CA THR A 56 -29.87 7.04 2.65
C THR A 56 -29.30 7.16 4.04
N LYS A 57 -28.11 7.77 4.21
CA LYS A 57 -27.35 7.82 5.46
C LYS A 57 -27.14 9.27 5.94
N ILE A 58 -28.22 9.92 6.38
CA ILE A 58 -28.21 11.33 6.79
C ILE A 58 -28.15 11.42 8.34
N PRO A 59 -27.23 12.23 8.94
CA PRO A 59 -26.12 12.94 8.28
C PRO A 59 -24.97 11.99 7.90
N CYS A 60 -24.28 12.28 6.79
CA CYS A 60 -23.13 11.49 6.35
C CYS A 60 -22.00 12.34 5.76
N LYS A 61 -20.77 11.83 5.84
CA LYS A 61 -19.63 12.40 5.13
C LYS A 61 -18.93 11.29 4.33
N ILE A 62 -18.60 11.59 3.10
CA ILE A 62 -17.88 10.69 2.19
C ILE A 62 -16.59 11.37 1.79
N ALA A 63 -15.45 10.81 2.19
CA ALA A 63 -14.15 11.20 1.68
C ALA A 63 -13.80 10.28 0.50
N VAL A 64 -13.66 10.86 -0.68
CA VAL A 64 -13.33 10.14 -1.91
C VAL A 64 -11.94 10.54 -2.35
N THR A 65 -11.05 9.58 -2.53
CA THR A 65 -9.69 9.84 -2.97
C THR A 65 -9.25 8.93 -4.11
N ALA A 66 -8.36 9.45 -4.93
CA ALA A 66 -7.64 8.72 -5.97
C ALA A 66 -6.28 9.37 -6.22
N ASN A 67 -5.46 8.68 -6.99
CA ASN A 67 -4.07 9.10 -7.24
C ASN A 67 -3.96 10.42 -8.02
N THR A 68 -4.93 10.73 -8.89
CA THR A 68 -4.90 11.93 -9.72
C THR A 68 -6.23 12.70 -9.72
N ALA A 69 -6.17 14.02 -9.90
CA ALA A 69 -7.35 14.86 -10.04
C ALA A 69 -8.20 14.47 -11.27
N ARG A 70 -7.55 14.05 -12.36
CA ARG A 70 -8.23 13.56 -13.55
C ARG A 70 -9.12 12.35 -13.22
N GLN A 71 -8.62 11.42 -12.47
CA GLN A 71 -9.35 10.21 -12.08
C GLN A 71 -10.57 10.54 -11.22
N LEU A 72 -10.44 11.48 -10.30
CA LEU A 72 -11.55 11.96 -9.47
C LEU A 72 -12.60 12.72 -10.28
N ASN A 73 -12.18 13.68 -11.11
CA ASN A 73 -13.09 14.62 -11.77
C ASN A 73 -13.64 14.07 -13.09
N ASP A 74 -12.76 13.56 -13.96
CA ASP A 74 -13.14 13.17 -15.32
C ASP A 74 -13.71 11.76 -15.37
N VAL A 75 -13.40 10.91 -14.37
CA VAL A 75 -13.89 9.54 -14.32
C VAL A 75 -14.97 9.42 -13.24
N LEU A 76 -14.61 9.50 -11.96
CA LEU A 76 -15.54 9.15 -10.88
C LEU A 76 -16.66 10.18 -10.69
N MET A 77 -16.35 11.46 -10.66
CA MET A 77 -17.37 12.52 -10.59
C MET A 77 -18.27 12.52 -11.82
N ALA A 78 -17.69 12.30 -13.01
CA ALA A 78 -18.47 12.20 -14.25
C ALA A 78 -19.43 10.99 -14.21
N GLU A 79 -18.97 9.86 -13.66
CA GLU A 79 -19.81 8.66 -13.49
C GLU A 79 -20.93 8.93 -12.46
N CYS A 80 -20.64 9.62 -11.34
CA CYS A 80 -21.68 10.06 -10.40
C CYS A 80 -22.74 10.93 -11.08
N LYS A 81 -22.31 11.90 -11.91
CA LYS A 81 -23.24 12.76 -12.69
C LYS A 81 -24.07 11.98 -13.70
N LYS A 82 -23.48 10.97 -14.34
CA LYS A 82 -24.17 10.07 -15.27
C LYS A 82 -25.32 9.33 -14.59
N TRP A 83 -25.04 8.67 -13.48
CA TRP A 83 -26.04 7.92 -12.73
C TRP A 83 -27.06 8.80 -12.02
N HIS A 84 -26.65 9.96 -11.52
CA HIS A 84 -27.54 10.94 -10.96
C HIS A 84 -28.63 11.39 -11.97
N ARG A 85 -28.27 11.55 -13.26
CA ARG A 85 -29.25 11.90 -14.31
C ARG A 85 -30.33 10.84 -14.52
N GLN A 86 -30.11 9.62 -14.09
CA GLN A 86 -31.10 8.53 -14.18
C GLN A 86 -32.09 8.54 -13.01
N MET A 87 -31.82 9.31 -11.94
CA MET A 87 -32.70 9.40 -10.79
C MET A 87 -34.02 10.09 -11.16
N PRO A 88 -35.14 9.70 -10.52
CA PRO A 88 -36.40 10.43 -10.62
C PRO A 88 -36.23 11.90 -10.19
N ASP A 89 -36.93 12.82 -10.87
CA ASP A 89 -36.76 14.28 -10.72
C ASP A 89 -36.85 14.76 -9.25
N GLY A 90 -37.79 14.22 -8.48
CA GLY A 90 -37.95 14.58 -7.07
C GLY A 90 -36.72 14.28 -6.20
N PHE A 91 -36.00 13.22 -6.52
CA PHE A 91 -34.75 12.87 -5.83
C PHE A 91 -33.53 13.56 -6.45
N ARG A 92 -33.51 13.68 -7.78
CA ARG A 92 -32.42 14.32 -8.51
C ARG A 92 -32.19 15.76 -8.04
N ASN A 93 -33.24 16.50 -7.83
CA ASN A 93 -33.20 17.90 -7.41
C ASN A 93 -32.70 18.11 -5.97
N LEU A 94 -32.51 17.06 -5.19
CA LEU A 94 -31.92 17.13 -3.85
C LEU A 94 -30.40 17.17 -3.86
N PHE A 95 -29.74 16.86 -4.99
CA PHE A 95 -28.29 16.80 -5.09
C PHE A 95 -27.73 18.07 -5.74
N GLU A 96 -26.73 18.66 -5.11
CA GLU A 96 -25.94 19.76 -5.67
C GLU A 96 -24.54 19.26 -6.02
N PHE A 97 -24.11 19.44 -7.28
CA PHE A 97 -22.79 19.06 -7.76
C PHE A 97 -21.90 20.29 -7.93
N LYS A 98 -20.78 20.33 -7.22
CA LYS A 98 -19.68 21.30 -7.40
C LYS A 98 -18.49 20.61 -8.08
N SER A 99 -17.39 21.31 -8.27
CA SER A 99 -16.18 20.76 -8.91
C SER A 99 -15.58 19.58 -8.15
N ASP A 100 -15.59 19.63 -6.83
CA ASP A 100 -14.92 18.69 -5.92
C ASP A 100 -15.85 18.16 -4.83
N LYS A 101 -17.17 18.43 -4.93
CA LYS A 101 -18.12 18.10 -3.88
C LYS A 101 -19.50 17.76 -4.44
N ILE A 102 -20.15 16.78 -3.83
CA ILE A 102 -21.58 16.50 -4.02
C ILE A 102 -22.23 16.68 -2.64
N SER A 103 -23.27 17.50 -2.54
CA SER A 103 -24.01 17.76 -1.30
C SER A 103 -25.50 17.55 -1.49
N LEU A 104 -26.22 17.40 -0.36
CA LEU A 104 -27.67 17.36 -0.36
C LEU A 104 -28.24 18.72 0.04
N LEU A 105 -29.21 19.23 -0.74
CA LEU A 105 -29.98 20.40 -0.39
C LEU A 105 -30.82 20.11 0.85
N GLY A 106 -30.80 21.03 1.83
CA GLY A 106 -31.48 20.85 3.10
C GLY A 106 -30.77 19.96 4.14
N ALA A 107 -29.62 19.36 3.77
CA ALA A 107 -28.79 18.55 4.68
C ALA A 107 -27.31 18.94 4.52
N THR A 108 -26.94 20.14 4.94
CA THR A 108 -25.59 20.73 4.75
C THR A 108 -24.45 19.91 5.35
N GLU A 109 -24.75 19.05 6.32
CA GLU A 109 -23.78 18.13 6.96
C GLU A 109 -23.53 16.87 6.12
N SER A 110 -24.35 16.63 5.08
CA SER A 110 -24.25 15.42 4.23
C SER A 110 -23.63 15.77 2.90
N PHE A 111 -22.40 15.27 2.68
CA PHE A 111 -21.66 15.54 1.45
C PHE A 111 -20.60 14.48 1.14
N ALA A 112 -20.25 14.39 -0.13
CA ALA A 112 -19.06 13.69 -0.62
C ALA A 112 -18.03 14.71 -1.12
N THR A 113 -16.79 14.62 -0.68
CA THR A 113 -15.68 15.46 -1.13
C THR A 113 -14.65 14.61 -1.88
N PHE A 114 -14.20 15.12 -3.02
CA PHE A 114 -13.25 14.46 -3.92
C PHE A 114 -11.88 15.13 -3.78
N ILE A 115 -10.93 14.44 -3.15
CA ILE A 115 -9.62 14.98 -2.76
C ILE A 115 -8.52 14.08 -3.31
N THR A 116 -7.55 14.65 -4.03
CA THR A 116 -6.39 13.88 -4.52
C THR A 116 -5.48 13.44 -3.39
N SER A 117 -5.00 12.20 -3.45
CA SER A 117 -4.00 11.66 -2.54
C SER A 117 -2.62 12.23 -2.86
N ARG A 118 -2.14 13.21 -2.08
CA ARG A 118 -0.80 13.79 -2.21
C ARG A 118 0.01 13.54 -0.95
N ARG A 119 1.26 13.12 -1.11
CA ARG A 119 2.18 12.91 0.02
C ARG A 119 2.45 14.20 0.79
N GLU A 120 2.43 15.32 0.09
CA GLU A 120 2.74 16.66 0.62
C GLU A 120 1.60 17.26 1.46
N SER A 121 0.40 16.70 1.39
CA SER A 121 -0.78 17.21 2.12
C SER A 121 -1.72 16.08 2.54
N PRO A 122 -1.23 15.08 3.31
CA PRO A 122 -2.06 13.97 3.76
C PRO A 122 -3.17 14.43 4.72
N GLU A 123 -2.96 15.55 5.43
CA GLU A 123 -3.89 16.12 6.41
C GLU A 123 -5.19 16.62 5.77
N SER A 124 -5.27 16.75 4.45
CA SER A 124 -6.50 17.13 3.74
C SER A 124 -7.68 16.19 4.00
N LEU A 125 -7.40 14.98 4.47
CA LEU A 125 -8.40 13.97 4.88
C LEU A 125 -8.74 14.02 6.38
N GLN A 126 -8.12 14.90 7.16
CA GLN A 126 -8.44 15.07 8.59
C GLN A 126 -9.75 15.86 8.80
N GLY A 127 -10.37 15.65 9.96
CA GLY A 127 -11.57 16.41 10.36
C GLY A 127 -12.88 15.90 9.78
N TYR A 128 -12.88 14.80 9.03
CA TYR A 128 -14.09 14.14 8.57
C TYR A 128 -14.64 13.25 9.68
N HIS A 129 -15.60 13.77 10.46
CA HIS A 129 -16.33 12.99 11.44
C HIS A 129 -17.82 13.05 11.15
N SER A 130 -18.48 11.92 11.10
CA SER A 130 -19.93 11.79 10.93
C SER A 130 -20.37 10.42 11.45
N PRO A 131 -21.61 10.30 11.98
CA PRO A 131 -22.15 8.99 12.35
C PRO A 131 -22.15 7.97 11.20
N ASN A 132 -22.25 8.46 9.95
CA ASN A 132 -22.24 7.65 8.75
C ASN A 132 -21.06 8.04 7.85
N MET A 133 -19.84 7.81 8.34
CA MET A 133 -18.61 8.09 7.59
C MET A 133 -18.27 6.95 6.64
N ILE A 134 -17.85 7.30 5.42
CA ILE A 134 -17.28 6.33 4.49
C ILE A 134 -16.06 6.95 3.78
N PHE A 135 -14.98 6.17 3.70
CA PHE A 135 -13.76 6.49 2.97
C PHE A 135 -13.69 5.63 1.72
N VAL A 136 -13.66 6.25 0.56
CA VAL A 136 -13.65 5.60 -0.75
C VAL A 136 -12.35 5.90 -1.45
N CYS A 137 -11.59 4.87 -1.78
CA CYS A 137 -10.31 4.96 -2.47
C CYS A 137 -10.40 4.28 -3.83
N ASP A 138 -10.31 5.05 -4.91
CA ASP A 138 -10.19 4.53 -6.26
C ASP A 138 -8.73 4.40 -6.67
N GLU A 139 -8.39 3.35 -7.44
CA GLU A 139 -7.01 2.98 -7.81
C GLU A 139 -6.06 2.90 -6.62
N ALA A 140 -6.51 2.22 -5.57
CA ALA A 140 -5.85 2.14 -4.26
C ALA A 140 -4.40 1.63 -4.32
N SER A 141 -4.04 0.82 -5.32
CA SER A 141 -2.67 0.35 -5.51
C SER A 141 -1.64 1.48 -5.73
N GLY A 142 -2.09 2.62 -6.26
CA GLY A 142 -1.26 3.80 -6.51
C GLY A 142 -1.22 4.81 -5.37
N ILE A 143 -2.11 4.70 -4.39
CA ILE A 143 -2.23 5.65 -3.27
C ILE A 143 -1.09 5.42 -2.27
N PRO A 144 -0.37 6.48 -1.84
CA PRO A 144 0.66 6.36 -0.81
C PRO A 144 0.11 5.89 0.55
N ASP A 145 0.83 5.03 1.25
CA ASP A 145 0.39 4.43 2.53
C ASP A 145 0.07 5.48 3.62
N ILE A 146 0.76 6.61 3.63
CA ILE A 146 0.48 7.70 4.56
C ILE A 146 -0.95 8.24 4.47
N ILE A 147 -1.57 8.18 3.28
CA ILE A 147 -2.96 8.61 3.06
C ILE A 147 -3.94 7.68 3.79
N PHE A 148 -3.67 6.38 3.77
CA PHE A 148 -4.48 5.40 4.50
C PHE A 148 -4.33 5.56 6.02
N GLN A 149 -3.12 5.84 6.51
CA GLN A 149 -2.85 6.09 7.93
C GLN A 149 -3.65 7.30 8.44
N VAL A 150 -3.67 8.39 7.67
CA VAL A 150 -4.46 9.59 8.00
C VAL A 150 -5.95 9.30 7.88
N GLY A 151 -6.38 8.58 6.83
CA GLY A 151 -7.75 8.14 6.64
C GLY A 151 -8.27 7.25 7.79
N GLU A 152 -7.43 6.37 8.33
CA GLU A 152 -7.80 5.55 9.50
C GLU A 152 -8.15 6.40 10.74
N GLY A 153 -7.51 7.55 10.93
CA GLY A 153 -7.86 8.50 11.98
C GLY A 153 -9.31 9.02 11.84
N ALA A 154 -9.74 9.35 10.62
CA ALA A 154 -11.11 9.76 10.33
C ALA A 154 -12.11 8.60 10.50
N MET A 155 -11.67 7.34 10.35
CA MET A 155 -12.50 6.13 10.52
C MET A 155 -12.62 5.66 11.97
N SER A 156 -12.21 6.43 12.96
CA SER A 156 -12.38 6.12 14.39
C SER A 156 -13.85 6.12 14.86
N THR A 157 -14.75 6.69 14.07
CA THR A 157 -16.19 6.68 14.36
C THR A 157 -16.76 5.27 14.22
N LYS A 158 -17.56 4.84 15.22
CA LYS A 158 -18.21 3.51 15.20
C LYS A 158 -19.07 3.37 13.94
N GLY A 159 -18.85 2.30 13.19
CA GLY A 159 -19.60 2.02 11.95
C GLY A 159 -19.06 2.73 10.71
N ALA A 160 -17.97 3.50 10.82
CA ALA A 160 -17.28 4.05 9.66
C ALA A 160 -16.81 2.94 8.72
N LYS A 161 -16.90 3.20 7.41
CA LYS A 161 -16.56 2.20 6.38
C LYS A 161 -15.43 2.65 5.49
N THR A 162 -14.62 1.70 5.06
CA THR A 162 -13.54 1.92 4.09
C THR A 162 -13.74 1.02 2.88
N ILE A 163 -13.69 1.59 1.69
CA ILE A 163 -13.79 0.88 0.41
C ILE A 163 -12.57 1.18 -0.43
N LEU A 164 -11.86 0.14 -0.78
CA LEU A 164 -10.71 0.19 -1.69
C LEU A 164 -11.07 -0.48 -3.01
N THR A 165 -10.78 0.19 -4.12
CA THR A 165 -10.85 -0.43 -5.45
C THR A 165 -9.57 -0.15 -6.22
N GLY A 166 -9.17 -1.06 -7.10
CA GLY A 166 -8.04 -0.80 -7.98
C GLY A 166 -7.59 -2.02 -8.79
N ASN A 167 -6.76 -1.73 -9.77
CA ASN A 167 -5.98 -2.77 -10.42
C ASN A 167 -4.80 -3.13 -9.51
N PRO A 168 -4.48 -4.39 -9.30
CA PRO A 168 -3.44 -4.83 -8.37
C PRO A 168 -2.03 -4.70 -8.99
N THR A 169 -1.57 -3.46 -9.16
CA THR A 169 -0.33 -3.15 -9.88
C THR A 169 0.94 -3.31 -9.05
N ARG A 170 0.81 -3.40 -7.71
CA ARG A 170 1.95 -3.53 -6.79
C ARG A 170 1.69 -4.66 -5.81
N ASN A 171 2.73 -5.45 -5.52
CA ASN A 171 2.70 -6.52 -4.52
C ASN A 171 3.19 -6.07 -3.14
N THR A 172 3.06 -4.78 -2.83
CA THR A 172 3.38 -4.16 -1.54
C THR A 172 2.42 -3.02 -1.25
N GLY A 173 2.35 -2.59 0.01
CA GLY A 173 1.56 -1.46 0.48
C GLY A 173 0.16 -1.83 0.94
N TYR A 174 -0.56 -0.84 1.45
CA TYR A 174 -1.83 -1.02 2.16
C TYR A 174 -2.90 -1.80 1.37
N PHE A 175 -3.02 -1.54 0.05
CA PHE A 175 -3.97 -2.25 -0.80
C PHE A 175 -3.59 -3.72 -0.97
N TYR A 176 -2.31 -4.02 -1.17
CA TYR A 176 -1.81 -5.39 -1.22
C TYR A 176 -2.05 -6.12 0.10
N ASP A 177 -1.72 -5.47 1.23
CA ASP A 177 -1.90 -6.03 2.56
C ASP A 177 -3.36 -6.34 2.87
N SER A 178 -4.32 -5.54 2.38
CA SER A 178 -5.74 -5.80 2.55
C SER A 178 -6.21 -7.14 1.94
N HIS A 179 -5.50 -7.64 0.94
CA HIS A 179 -5.76 -8.95 0.30
C HIS A 179 -4.85 -10.08 0.80
N ASN A 180 -3.79 -9.78 1.56
CA ASN A 180 -2.77 -10.72 2.01
C ASN A 180 -2.65 -10.73 3.54
N SER A 181 -1.65 -10.05 4.10
CA SER A 181 -1.34 -10.07 5.54
C SER A 181 -2.51 -9.63 6.44
N MET A 182 -3.32 -8.68 5.97
CA MET A 182 -4.46 -8.11 6.69
C MET A 182 -5.83 -8.62 6.20
N LYS A 183 -5.86 -9.64 5.34
CA LYS A 183 -7.09 -10.19 4.72
C LYS A 183 -8.17 -10.54 5.73
N HIS A 184 -7.78 -11.01 6.92
CA HIS A 184 -8.71 -11.36 8.00
C HIS A 184 -9.54 -10.17 8.54
N LYS A 185 -9.16 -8.92 8.23
CA LYS A 185 -9.87 -7.69 8.60
C LYS A 185 -10.72 -7.11 7.49
N TRP A 186 -10.67 -7.71 6.29
CA TRP A 186 -11.29 -7.18 5.10
C TRP A 186 -12.24 -8.18 4.44
N LYS A 187 -13.37 -7.70 3.96
CA LYS A 187 -14.15 -8.39 2.94
C LYS A 187 -13.49 -8.13 1.60
N THR A 188 -12.90 -9.16 0.99
CA THR A 188 -12.10 -9.03 -0.24
C THR A 188 -12.81 -9.62 -1.43
N PHE A 189 -12.70 -8.94 -2.58
CA PHE A 189 -13.21 -9.38 -3.86
C PHE A 189 -12.08 -9.38 -4.90
N THR A 190 -12.09 -10.40 -5.76
CA THR A 190 -11.23 -10.48 -6.94
C THR A 190 -12.16 -10.58 -8.14
N VAL A 191 -12.03 -9.67 -9.09
CA VAL A 191 -12.90 -9.59 -10.26
C VAL A 191 -12.06 -9.65 -11.53
N SER A 192 -12.20 -10.74 -12.26
CA SER A 192 -11.57 -10.90 -13.57
C SER A 192 -12.37 -10.16 -14.66
N CYS A 193 -11.71 -9.82 -15.76
CA CYS A 193 -12.38 -9.39 -16.98
C CYS A 193 -13.38 -10.46 -17.52
N HIS A 194 -13.15 -11.73 -17.22
CA HIS A 194 -14.05 -12.82 -17.57
C HIS A 194 -15.37 -12.80 -16.77
N ASP A 195 -15.38 -12.15 -15.61
CA ASP A 195 -16.56 -12.05 -14.73
C ASP A 195 -17.46 -10.86 -15.09
N SER A 196 -17.10 -10.07 -16.11
CA SER A 196 -17.82 -8.87 -16.49
C SER A 196 -18.30 -8.90 -17.93
N SER A 197 -19.60 -8.71 -18.12
CA SER A 197 -20.22 -8.59 -19.43
C SER A 197 -19.87 -7.29 -20.16
N HIS A 198 -19.29 -6.32 -19.46
CA HIS A 198 -18.87 -5.03 -20.03
C HIS A 198 -17.52 -5.09 -20.73
N VAL A 199 -16.71 -6.10 -20.46
CA VAL A 199 -15.39 -6.25 -21.08
C VAL A 199 -15.52 -6.92 -22.44
N ASN A 200 -14.94 -6.30 -23.48
CA ASN A 200 -14.92 -6.89 -24.82
C ASN A 200 -14.03 -8.16 -24.81
N PRO A 201 -14.54 -9.33 -25.24
CA PRO A 201 -13.76 -10.55 -25.37
C PRO A 201 -12.51 -10.40 -26.25
N ASP A 202 -12.57 -9.56 -27.29
CA ASP A 202 -11.41 -9.29 -28.14
C ASP A 202 -10.26 -8.59 -27.38
N PHE A 203 -10.57 -7.78 -26.37
CA PHE A 203 -9.55 -7.21 -25.49
C PHE A 203 -8.82 -8.31 -24.71
N ILE A 204 -9.57 -9.25 -24.13
CA ILE A 204 -8.99 -10.38 -23.36
C ILE A 204 -8.07 -11.21 -24.26
N LYS A 205 -8.58 -11.56 -25.46
CA LYS A 205 -7.79 -12.31 -26.45
C LYS A 205 -6.54 -11.56 -26.87
N HIS A 206 -6.65 -10.26 -27.18
CA HIS A 206 -5.51 -9.43 -27.54
C HIS A 206 -4.44 -9.40 -26.43
N MET A 207 -4.87 -9.32 -25.16
CA MET A 207 -3.95 -9.33 -24.02
C MET A 207 -3.23 -10.67 -23.88
N ALA A 208 -3.95 -11.80 -24.09
CA ALA A 208 -3.36 -13.14 -24.08
C ALA A 208 -2.36 -13.32 -25.23
N ASP A 209 -2.73 -12.93 -26.45
CA ASP A 209 -1.88 -13.07 -27.64
C ASP A 209 -0.61 -12.22 -27.56
N LYS A 210 -0.74 -10.99 -27.00
CA LYS A 210 0.38 -10.03 -26.94
C LYS A 210 1.35 -10.26 -25.79
N TYR A 211 0.85 -10.60 -24.60
CA TYR A 211 1.64 -10.66 -23.38
C TYR A 211 1.78 -12.08 -22.81
N GLY A 212 0.94 -13.02 -23.24
CA GLY A 212 0.83 -14.34 -22.63
C GLY A 212 0.00 -14.34 -21.35
N GLU A 213 -0.78 -15.39 -21.12
CA GLU A 213 -1.69 -15.51 -19.96
C GLU A 213 -0.94 -15.58 -18.62
N GLU A 214 0.31 -16.07 -18.61
CA GLU A 214 1.14 -16.17 -17.41
C GLU A 214 1.87 -14.85 -17.04
N SER A 215 1.82 -13.85 -17.92
CA SER A 215 2.51 -12.59 -17.70
C SER A 215 1.90 -11.76 -16.58
N ASN A 216 2.71 -10.98 -15.87
CA ASN A 216 2.21 -10.02 -14.88
C ASN A 216 1.22 -9.02 -15.48
N VAL A 217 1.41 -8.65 -16.75
CA VAL A 217 0.51 -7.73 -17.46
C VAL A 217 -0.88 -8.33 -17.61
N TYR A 218 -0.97 -9.61 -17.99
CA TYR A 218 -2.26 -10.31 -18.11
C TYR A 218 -2.90 -10.53 -16.75
N LYS A 219 -2.13 -10.99 -15.76
CA LYS A 219 -2.61 -11.17 -14.37
C LYS A 219 -3.22 -9.90 -13.80
N ILE A 220 -2.53 -8.77 -13.93
CA ILE A 220 -3.02 -7.48 -13.43
C ILE A 220 -4.24 -6.99 -14.22
N ARG A 221 -4.13 -6.95 -15.56
CA ARG A 221 -5.10 -6.24 -16.40
C ARG A 221 -6.32 -7.07 -16.76
N VAL A 222 -6.20 -8.40 -16.78
CA VAL A 222 -7.29 -9.31 -17.14
C VAL A 222 -7.81 -10.05 -15.92
N LEU A 223 -6.94 -10.74 -15.18
CA LEU A 223 -7.38 -11.56 -14.05
C LEU A 223 -7.65 -10.76 -12.76
N GLY A 224 -7.14 -9.52 -12.67
CA GLY A 224 -7.24 -8.73 -11.44
C GLY A 224 -6.42 -9.33 -10.29
N GLU A 225 -5.30 -9.97 -10.62
CA GLU A 225 -4.40 -10.59 -9.66
C GLU A 225 -3.13 -9.77 -9.47
N PHE A 226 -2.58 -9.81 -8.26
CA PHE A 226 -1.29 -9.17 -7.99
C PHE A 226 -0.18 -9.85 -8.79
N PRO A 227 0.83 -9.08 -9.26
CA PRO A 227 1.97 -9.66 -9.95
C PRO A 227 2.73 -10.61 -9.03
N ALA A 228 3.24 -11.69 -9.57
CA ALA A 228 4.07 -12.64 -8.84
C ALA A 228 5.40 -12.00 -8.41
N THR A 229 5.89 -11.06 -9.21
CA THR A 229 7.12 -10.28 -8.97
C THR A 229 6.85 -8.81 -9.31
N ASN A 230 7.51 -7.87 -8.62
CA ASN A 230 7.61 -6.51 -9.13
C ASN A 230 8.60 -6.52 -10.29
N ASP A 231 8.21 -6.08 -11.48
CA ASP A 231 9.09 -6.02 -12.65
C ASP A 231 10.31 -5.10 -12.42
N ASP A 232 10.21 -4.14 -11.48
CA ASP A 232 11.28 -3.23 -11.05
C ASP A 232 12.05 -3.76 -9.83
N SER A 233 11.76 -4.95 -9.35
CA SER A 233 12.43 -5.52 -8.17
C SER A 233 13.74 -6.18 -8.55
N VAL A 234 14.85 -5.72 -7.98
CA VAL A 234 16.19 -6.34 -8.12
C VAL A 234 16.16 -7.79 -7.63
N VAL A 235 15.37 -8.07 -6.57
CA VAL A 235 15.18 -9.41 -6.03
C VAL A 235 13.69 -9.68 -5.88
N PRO A 236 13.13 -10.70 -6.55
CA PRO A 236 11.74 -11.10 -6.40
C PRO A 236 11.37 -11.47 -4.95
N MET A 237 10.18 -11.07 -4.50
CA MET A 237 9.75 -11.25 -3.10
C MET A 237 9.71 -12.71 -2.67
N HIS A 238 9.39 -13.65 -3.58
CA HIS A 238 9.40 -15.06 -3.25
C HIS A 238 10.80 -15.56 -2.89
N LEU A 239 11.86 -15.08 -3.58
CA LEU A 239 13.24 -15.41 -3.23
C LEU A 239 13.65 -14.84 -1.88
N ILE A 240 13.18 -13.63 -1.53
CA ILE A 240 13.39 -13.05 -0.21
C ILE A 240 12.69 -13.91 0.86
N SER A 241 11.43 -14.28 0.63
CA SER A 241 10.67 -15.12 1.56
C SER A 241 11.33 -16.49 1.75
N GLU A 242 11.74 -17.14 0.69
CA GLU A 242 12.48 -18.41 0.77
C GLU A 242 13.81 -18.27 1.51
N ALA A 243 14.54 -17.19 1.24
CA ALA A 243 15.82 -16.93 1.91
C ALA A 243 15.68 -16.68 3.41
N THR A 244 14.54 -16.08 3.85
CA THR A 244 14.30 -15.76 5.26
C THR A 244 13.71 -16.92 6.06
N THR A 245 13.16 -17.94 5.42
CA THR A 245 12.45 -19.05 6.07
C THR A 245 13.22 -20.38 6.06
N ARG A 246 14.24 -20.50 5.22
CA ARG A 246 15.03 -21.73 5.15
C ARG A 246 16.23 -21.69 6.09
N ASP A 247 16.53 -22.82 6.73
CA ASP A 247 17.78 -23.03 7.42
C ASP A 247 18.89 -23.33 6.43
N VAL A 248 20.01 -22.64 6.54
CA VAL A 248 21.17 -22.80 5.65
C VAL A 248 22.41 -22.94 6.50
N GLU A 249 23.19 -24.01 6.25
CA GLU A 249 24.50 -24.14 6.85
C GLU A 249 25.47 -23.09 6.30
N PRO A 250 26.30 -22.46 7.13
CA PRO A 250 27.28 -21.48 6.68
C PRO A 250 28.22 -22.09 5.64
N SER A 251 28.45 -21.38 4.54
CA SER A 251 29.35 -21.82 3.45
C SER A 251 30.84 -21.77 3.83
N SER A 252 31.19 -21.07 4.90
CA SER A 252 32.55 -20.99 5.46
C SER A 252 32.51 -20.73 6.97
N ASN A 253 33.67 -20.91 7.63
CA ASN A 253 33.84 -20.58 9.04
C ASN A 253 34.22 -19.10 9.25
N GLU A 254 34.45 -18.37 8.18
CA GLU A 254 34.82 -16.98 8.23
C GLU A 254 33.67 -16.10 8.72
N VAL A 255 33.93 -15.31 9.74
CA VAL A 255 32.98 -14.32 10.28
C VAL A 255 33.41 -12.93 9.83
N ILE A 256 32.45 -12.15 9.34
CA ILE A 256 32.64 -10.77 8.91
C ILE A 256 31.56 -9.92 9.57
N PHE A 257 31.94 -8.74 10.07
CA PHE A 257 31.00 -7.74 10.52
C PHE A 257 30.82 -6.67 9.44
N GLY A 258 29.57 -6.22 9.23
CA GLY A 258 29.23 -5.08 8.39
C GLY A 258 28.60 -3.98 9.24
N LEU A 259 29.11 -2.78 9.19
CA LEU A 259 28.67 -1.63 9.99
C LEU A 259 28.28 -0.46 9.11
N ASP A 260 27.03 -0.05 9.20
CA ASP A 260 26.48 1.18 8.63
C ASP A 260 26.19 2.18 9.75
N ILE A 261 26.70 3.42 9.65
CA ILE A 261 26.76 4.36 10.77
C ILE A 261 25.87 5.56 10.55
N SER A 262 24.94 5.76 11.49
CA SER A 262 24.16 6.98 11.63
C SER A 262 24.45 7.64 12.99
N ARG A 263 24.53 8.97 13.06
CA ARG A 263 24.83 9.70 14.30
C ARG A 263 23.60 10.34 14.92
N PHE A 264 22.89 11.16 14.16
CA PHE A 264 21.74 11.95 14.61
C PHE A 264 20.62 11.92 13.57
N GLY A 265 19.37 12.02 14.04
CA GLY A 265 18.19 12.03 13.18
C GLY A 265 17.34 10.78 13.36
N SER A 266 16.52 10.49 12.36
CA SER A 266 15.62 9.31 12.32
C SER A 266 16.34 8.01 11.98
N ASP A 267 17.55 8.09 11.44
CA ASP A 267 18.31 6.94 10.96
C ASP A 267 18.97 6.17 12.09
N ARG A 268 19.22 4.90 11.87
CA ARG A 268 19.82 3.98 12.85
C ARG A 268 21.16 3.48 12.36
N THR A 269 22.12 3.37 13.27
CA THR A 269 23.32 2.56 13.04
C THR A 269 22.94 1.09 13.03
N ALA A 270 23.49 0.32 12.10
CA ALA A 270 23.20 -1.11 11.94
C ALA A 270 24.49 -1.93 11.91
N LEU A 271 24.52 -3.02 12.70
CA LEU A 271 25.59 -4.01 12.74
C LEU A 271 25.05 -5.38 12.29
N ALA A 272 25.55 -5.87 11.17
CA ALA A 272 25.31 -7.21 10.67
C ALA A 272 26.50 -8.11 10.96
N LYS A 273 26.26 -9.31 11.45
CA LYS A 273 27.29 -10.35 11.68
C LYS A 273 27.01 -11.51 10.74
N ARG A 274 27.92 -11.81 9.83
CA ARG A 274 27.79 -12.85 8.82
C ARG A 274 28.85 -13.93 9.00
N GLN A 275 28.46 -15.18 8.84
CA GLN A 275 29.38 -16.31 8.70
C GLN A 275 29.14 -16.97 7.34
N GLY A 276 30.13 -16.88 6.45
CA GLY A 276 29.94 -17.31 5.08
C GLY A 276 28.75 -16.60 4.40
N ASN A 277 27.73 -17.35 4.00
CA ASN A 277 26.49 -16.87 3.37
C ASN A 277 25.30 -16.71 4.35
N THR A 278 25.53 -16.83 5.67
CA THR A 278 24.47 -16.86 6.69
C THR A 278 24.64 -15.73 7.69
N LEU A 279 23.57 -15.07 8.11
CA LEU A 279 23.57 -14.17 9.27
C LEU A 279 23.64 -14.98 10.55
N LEU A 280 24.59 -14.64 11.45
CA LEU A 280 24.74 -15.33 12.74
C LEU A 280 23.60 -15.03 13.71
N GLU A 281 23.04 -13.84 13.62
CA GLU A 281 21.94 -13.38 14.44
C GLU A 281 21.18 -12.26 13.73
N LYS A 282 20.05 -11.83 14.30
CA LYS A 282 19.32 -10.66 13.80
C LYS A 282 20.21 -9.42 13.82
N ILE A 283 20.16 -8.61 12.75
CA ILE A 283 20.90 -7.34 12.65
C ILE A 283 20.61 -6.48 13.87
N LYS A 284 21.66 -6.05 14.56
CA LYS A 284 21.56 -5.13 15.71
C LYS A 284 21.47 -3.71 15.22
N THR A 285 20.55 -2.94 15.78
CA THR A 285 20.38 -1.53 15.43
C THR A 285 20.29 -0.67 16.68
N TRP A 286 20.86 0.53 16.63
CA TRP A 286 20.76 1.55 17.69
C TRP A 286 20.69 2.94 17.09
N GLN A 287 20.31 3.92 17.91
CA GLN A 287 20.11 5.31 17.52
C GLN A 287 20.57 6.24 18.64
N GLY A 288 20.96 7.46 18.29
CA GLY A 288 21.28 8.51 19.26
C GLY A 288 22.59 8.29 20.03
N LYS A 289 23.49 7.44 19.53
CA LYS A 289 24.80 7.18 20.07
C LYS A 289 25.86 7.99 19.34
N ASP A 290 26.88 8.49 20.09
CA ASP A 290 28.01 9.12 19.44
C ASP A 290 28.96 8.10 18.82
N LEU A 291 30.01 8.58 18.14
CA LEU A 291 30.95 7.71 17.43
C LEU A 291 31.76 6.85 18.41
N MET A 292 32.11 7.36 19.59
CA MET A 292 32.87 6.59 20.59
C MET A 292 32.02 5.55 21.29
N GLU A 293 30.76 5.88 21.60
CA GLU A 293 29.77 4.90 22.08
C GLU A 293 29.55 3.79 21.04
N THR A 294 29.46 4.13 19.75
CA THR A 294 29.35 3.18 18.66
C THR A 294 30.57 2.27 18.58
N VAL A 295 31.79 2.82 18.67
CA VAL A 295 33.03 2.02 18.76
C VAL A 295 32.94 1.05 19.95
N GLY A 296 32.55 1.54 21.13
CA GLY A 296 32.40 0.70 22.32
C GLY A 296 31.43 -0.46 22.14
N ILE A 297 30.28 -0.21 21.46
CA ILE A 297 29.31 -1.27 21.14
C ILE A 297 29.94 -2.31 20.21
N VAL A 298 30.60 -1.90 19.14
CA VAL A 298 31.24 -2.80 18.17
C VAL A 298 32.32 -3.67 18.85
N VAL A 299 33.15 -3.06 19.69
CA VAL A 299 34.17 -3.80 20.46
C VAL A 299 33.54 -4.78 21.43
N SER A 300 32.50 -4.40 22.14
CA SER A 300 31.77 -5.30 23.03
C SER A 300 31.19 -6.50 22.26
N GLU A 301 30.64 -6.26 21.07
CA GLU A 301 30.11 -7.33 20.21
C GLU A 301 31.21 -8.25 19.65
N TYR A 302 32.40 -7.70 19.39
CA TYR A 302 33.59 -8.45 19.01
C TYR A 302 34.07 -9.35 20.16
N GLU A 303 34.17 -8.80 21.36
CA GLU A 303 34.67 -9.51 22.55
C GLU A 303 33.68 -10.57 23.08
N ALA A 304 32.39 -10.36 22.89
CA ALA A 304 31.35 -11.29 23.30
C ALA A 304 31.41 -12.65 22.54
N LEU A 305 32.07 -12.68 21.40
CA LEU A 305 32.24 -13.91 20.63
C LEU A 305 33.44 -14.73 21.13
N PRO A 306 33.32 -16.07 21.16
CA PRO A 306 34.45 -16.96 21.36
C PRO A 306 35.57 -16.64 20.34
N TYR A 307 36.82 -16.77 20.74
CA TYR A 307 37.98 -16.44 19.89
C TYR A 307 37.90 -17.05 18.48
N SER A 308 37.45 -18.29 18.38
CA SER A 308 37.28 -19.01 17.09
C SER A 308 36.14 -18.49 16.21
N LYS A 309 35.28 -17.63 16.74
CA LYS A 309 34.12 -17.03 16.04
C LYS A 309 34.24 -15.50 15.95
N ARG A 310 35.34 -14.91 16.38
CA ARG A 310 35.60 -13.47 16.18
C ARG A 310 35.75 -13.17 14.70
N PRO A 311 35.28 -12.00 14.24
CA PRO A 311 35.39 -11.62 12.85
C PRO A 311 36.85 -11.54 12.40
N THR A 312 37.10 -12.02 11.19
CA THR A 312 38.37 -11.82 10.51
C THR A 312 38.47 -10.42 9.94
N GLU A 313 37.31 -9.81 9.64
CA GLU A 313 37.22 -8.47 9.06
C GLU A 313 35.97 -7.72 9.55
N ILE A 314 36.08 -6.39 9.73
CA ILE A 314 34.99 -5.47 9.98
C ILE A 314 34.95 -4.46 8.82
N LEU A 315 33.89 -4.53 8.03
CA LEU A 315 33.60 -3.61 6.91
C LEU A 315 32.77 -2.44 7.43
N ILE A 316 33.20 -1.21 7.18
CA ILE A 316 32.54 0.01 7.70
C ILE A 316 32.25 0.93 6.53
N ASP A 317 30.98 1.32 6.33
CA ASP A 317 30.64 2.39 5.40
C ASP A 317 31.33 3.69 5.85
N SER A 318 32.31 4.13 5.06
CA SER A 318 33.16 5.28 5.39
C SER A 318 32.62 6.60 4.87
N ILE A 319 31.44 6.64 4.22
CA ILE A 319 30.84 7.89 3.76
C ILE A 319 30.45 8.73 4.98
N GLY A 320 31.01 9.93 5.07
CA GLY A 320 30.71 10.87 6.15
C GLY A 320 31.29 10.45 7.51
N LEU A 321 30.43 9.98 8.42
CA LEU A 321 30.81 9.74 9.83
C LEU A 321 31.55 8.41 10.06
N GLY A 322 31.45 7.46 9.12
CA GLY A 322 32.04 6.14 9.28
C GLY A 322 33.56 6.14 9.30
N ALA A 323 34.20 7.08 8.61
CA ALA A 323 35.67 7.22 8.61
C ALA A 323 36.23 7.31 10.03
N GLY A 324 35.66 8.18 10.89
CA GLY A 324 36.14 8.34 12.27
C GLY A 324 35.97 7.10 13.15
N VAL A 325 34.97 6.26 12.89
CA VAL A 325 34.80 4.97 13.59
C VAL A 325 35.83 3.95 13.07
N ALA A 326 36.08 3.92 11.76
CA ALA A 326 37.07 3.04 11.16
C ALA A 326 38.48 3.36 11.72
N ASP A 327 38.88 4.63 11.71
CA ASP A 327 40.17 5.07 12.26
C ASP A 327 40.34 4.64 13.73
N ARG A 328 39.29 4.87 14.54
CA ARG A 328 39.36 4.51 15.95
C ARG A 328 39.42 3.00 16.19
N LEU A 329 38.70 2.19 15.43
CA LEU A 329 38.76 0.72 15.53
C LEU A 329 40.16 0.19 15.08
N GLN A 330 40.78 0.83 14.08
CA GLN A 330 42.17 0.51 13.66
C GLN A 330 43.17 0.77 14.77
N GLU A 331 43.07 1.92 15.49
CA GLU A 331 43.94 2.26 16.62
C GLU A 331 43.84 1.26 17.79
N MET A 332 42.69 0.57 17.93
CA MET A 332 42.47 -0.39 19.02
C MET A 332 43.18 -1.73 18.82
N ASN A 333 43.81 -1.95 17.67
CA ASN A 333 44.57 -3.15 17.33
C ASN A 333 43.80 -4.45 17.64
N LEU A 334 42.53 -4.50 17.25
CA LEU A 334 41.72 -5.73 17.30
C LEU A 334 42.38 -6.78 16.38
N ASN A 335 42.29 -8.07 16.78
CA ASN A 335 42.85 -9.13 15.95
C ASN A 335 41.92 -9.46 14.77
N CYS A 336 41.63 -8.46 13.95
CA CYS A 336 40.84 -8.51 12.72
C CYS A 336 41.22 -7.34 11.81
N GLN A 337 40.95 -7.49 10.52
CA GLN A 337 41.11 -6.41 9.56
C GLN A 337 39.98 -5.39 9.70
N ILE A 338 40.30 -4.11 9.67
CA ILE A 338 39.30 -3.02 9.64
C ILE A 338 39.38 -2.38 8.26
N THR A 339 38.29 -2.51 7.50
CA THR A 339 38.20 -2.03 6.11
C THR A 339 37.15 -0.94 5.99
N ALA A 340 37.58 0.27 5.65
CA ALA A 340 36.69 1.37 5.28
C ALA A 340 36.18 1.16 3.84
N VAL A 341 34.87 1.10 3.65
CA VAL A 341 34.24 0.89 2.34
C VAL A 341 33.60 2.21 1.90
N ASN A 342 33.99 2.70 0.74
CA ASN A 342 33.35 3.86 0.13
C ASN A 342 32.35 3.36 -0.94
N VAL A 343 31.06 3.35 -0.60
CA VAL A 343 29.99 2.86 -1.51
C VAL A 343 29.75 3.80 -2.71
N ALA A 344 30.36 4.99 -2.74
CA ALA A 344 30.32 5.90 -3.90
C ALA A 344 31.39 5.61 -4.95
N GLU A 345 32.34 4.74 -4.67
CA GLU A 345 33.37 4.34 -5.62
C GLU A 345 32.85 3.27 -6.59
N LEU A 346 33.35 3.30 -7.84
CA LEU A 346 33.05 2.26 -8.80
C LEU A 346 33.63 0.91 -8.31
N PRO A 347 32.91 -0.21 -8.50
CA PRO A 347 33.46 -1.51 -8.16
C PRO A 347 34.73 -1.78 -8.97
N SER A 348 35.79 -2.24 -8.26
CA SER A 348 37.09 -2.59 -8.83
C SER A 348 37.03 -3.83 -9.71
#